data_145dc114d7dc67f7921550e877687ba7
#
_entry.id   145dc114d7dc67f7921550e877687ba7
#
_cell.length_a   1.000
_cell.length_b   1.000
_cell.length_c   1.000
_cell.angle_alpha   90.00
_cell.angle_beta   90.00
_cell.angle_gamma   90.00
#
_symmetry.space_group_name_H-M   'P 1'
#
loop_
_entity.id
_entity.type
_entity.pdbx_description
1 polymer ?
#
loop_
_entity_poly.entity_id
_entity_poly.type
_entity_poly.pdbx_seq_one_letter_code
_entity_poly.pdbx_strand_id
1 'polypeptide(L)'
;WFYCSDGETNIDKYVIYNYLDKIWYYGTLARTAWLDSGLRDSPLAATYTLNLVDHESGVDDNQTTSTAAISAFIESSDFDIGDGDRFSLVNRVVPDVSFDGSTATNPAATLTLHALASSGSGRNSPVSEGGVNNATVTRTATSPVEVFTDLINIRVRGRQLSMKFSSSATGVTWQLGTPRLDIRPDGRR
;
A
#
# COMPACT_ATOMS: atom_id res chain seq x y z
N TRP A 1 16.39 -2.37 -10.40
CA TRP A 1 17.37 -1.28 -10.29
C TRP A 1 17.41 -0.76 -8.88
N PHE A 2 18.62 -0.51 -8.38
CA PHE A 2 18.87 0.16 -7.11
C PHE A 2 19.39 1.57 -7.38
N TYR A 3 18.95 2.54 -6.59
CA TYR A 3 19.35 3.94 -6.77
C TYR A 3 19.35 4.72 -5.45
N CYS A 4 20.01 5.88 -5.45
CA CYS A 4 20.02 6.80 -4.32
C CYS A 4 18.84 7.78 -4.45
N SER A 5 18.17 8.10 -3.37
CA SER A 5 17.23 9.24 -3.36
C SER A 5 17.98 10.58 -3.44
N ASP A 6 17.25 11.64 -3.75
CA ASP A 6 17.83 12.98 -3.85
C ASP A 6 18.48 13.39 -2.52
N GLY A 7 19.73 13.86 -2.64
CA GLY A 7 20.55 14.23 -1.47
C GLY A 7 21.28 13.10 -0.76
N GLU A 8 21.00 11.84 -1.11
CA GLU A 8 21.68 10.68 -0.52
C GLU A 8 22.89 10.23 -1.36
N THR A 9 23.92 9.71 -0.70
CA THR A 9 25.11 9.15 -1.34
C THR A 9 25.12 7.63 -1.38
N ASN A 10 24.29 7.01 -0.58
CA ASN A 10 24.14 5.57 -0.48
C ASN A 10 22.86 5.10 -1.16
N ILE A 11 22.89 3.90 -1.72
CA ILE A 11 21.67 3.26 -2.25
C ILE A 11 20.68 3.06 -1.09
N ASP A 12 19.48 3.59 -1.26
CA ASP A 12 18.41 3.53 -0.27
C ASP A 12 17.07 3.10 -0.87
N LYS A 13 16.97 3.05 -2.22
CA LYS A 13 15.74 2.73 -2.94
C LYS A 13 15.94 1.71 -4.04
N TYR A 14 14.85 1.05 -4.39
CA TYR A 14 14.81 0.16 -5.54
C TYR A 14 13.53 0.36 -6.37
N VAL A 15 13.61 -0.03 -7.63
CA VAL A 15 12.48 -0.20 -8.53
C VAL A 15 12.62 -1.52 -9.29
N ILE A 16 11.54 -2.25 -9.39
CA ILE A 16 11.45 -3.52 -10.10
C ILE A 16 10.42 -3.38 -11.22
N TYR A 17 10.76 -3.84 -12.41
CA TYR A 17 9.81 -3.98 -13.50
C TYR A 17 9.58 -5.47 -13.79
N ASN A 18 8.36 -5.93 -13.54
CA ASN A 18 7.90 -7.25 -13.99
C ASN A 18 7.49 -7.15 -15.45
N TYR A 19 8.32 -7.67 -16.34
CA TYR A 19 8.10 -7.57 -17.79
C TYR A 19 6.99 -8.49 -18.32
N LEU A 20 6.61 -9.53 -17.56
CA LEU A 20 5.52 -10.43 -17.92
C LEU A 20 4.17 -9.76 -17.69
N ASP A 21 3.96 -9.22 -16.49
CA ASP A 21 2.72 -8.58 -16.08
C ASP A 21 2.69 -7.09 -16.41
N LYS A 22 3.84 -6.51 -16.83
CA LYS A 22 4.03 -5.08 -17.14
C LYS A 22 3.71 -4.17 -15.94
N ILE A 23 4.09 -4.63 -14.74
CA ILE A 23 3.84 -3.94 -13.49
C ILE A 23 5.15 -3.44 -12.89
N TRP A 24 5.10 -2.27 -12.29
CA TRP A 24 6.22 -1.66 -11.57
C TRP A 24 6.03 -1.80 -10.08
N TYR A 25 7.11 -2.18 -9.39
CA TYR A 25 7.21 -2.19 -7.93
C TYR A 25 8.33 -1.25 -7.50
N TYR A 26 8.18 -0.62 -6.35
CA TYR A 26 9.21 0.23 -5.79
C TYR A 26 9.19 0.15 -4.27
N GLY A 27 10.31 0.49 -3.65
CA GLY A 27 10.42 0.49 -2.21
C GLY A 27 11.74 1.07 -1.72
N THR A 28 11.94 0.98 -0.42
CA THR A 28 13.18 1.38 0.24
C THR A 28 13.98 0.13 0.60
N LEU A 29 15.25 0.09 0.22
CA LEU A 29 16.16 -1.02 0.53
C LEU A 29 17.61 -0.55 0.39
N ALA A 30 18.31 -0.48 1.50
CA ALA A 30 19.72 -0.07 1.55
C ALA A 30 20.63 -1.29 1.39
N ARG A 31 21.23 -1.45 0.20
CA ARG A 31 22.13 -2.57 -0.12
C ARG A 31 23.35 -2.08 -0.90
N THR A 32 24.51 -2.67 -0.58
CA THR A 32 25.78 -2.36 -1.28
C THR A 32 26.04 -3.30 -2.43
N ALA A 33 25.68 -4.57 -2.29
CA ALA A 33 25.85 -5.60 -3.31
C ALA A 33 24.65 -6.56 -3.26
N TRP A 34 24.33 -7.14 -4.41
CA TRP A 34 23.24 -8.10 -4.57
C TRP A 34 23.71 -9.28 -5.40
N LEU A 35 23.42 -10.49 -4.93
CA LEU A 35 23.66 -11.73 -5.64
C LEU A 35 22.37 -12.52 -5.75
N ASP A 36 21.90 -12.67 -6.96
CA ASP A 36 20.84 -13.61 -7.31
C ASP A 36 21.48 -14.78 -8.04
N SER A 37 21.50 -15.93 -7.40
CA SER A 37 22.20 -17.13 -7.90
C SER A 37 21.25 -18.32 -7.93
N GLY A 38 21.17 -18.98 -9.06
CA GLY A 38 20.39 -20.22 -9.21
C GLY A 38 20.90 -21.43 -8.38
N LEU A 39 21.99 -21.26 -7.63
CA LEU A 39 22.48 -22.25 -6.68
C LEU A 39 21.96 -22.04 -5.25
N ARG A 40 21.28 -20.94 -5.00
CA ARG A 40 20.69 -20.58 -3.69
C ARG A 40 19.18 -20.49 -3.84
N ASP A 41 18.48 -20.89 -2.79
CA ASP A 41 17.02 -20.81 -2.74
C ASP A 41 16.53 -19.38 -2.59
N SER A 42 17.39 -18.46 -2.08
CA SER A 42 17.06 -17.06 -1.84
C SER A 42 18.22 -16.13 -2.26
N PRO A 43 17.93 -14.91 -2.71
CA PRO A 43 18.93 -13.91 -3.01
C PRO A 43 19.72 -13.50 -1.76
N LEU A 44 21.00 -13.20 -1.93
CA LEU A 44 21.91 -12.74 -0.87
C LEU A 44 22.32 -11.30 -1.15
N ALA A 45 22.32 -10.47 -0.12
CA ALA A 45 22.80 -9.10 -0.25
C ALA A 45 23.66 -8.65 0.93
N ALA A 46 24.55 -7.68 0.65
CA ALA A 46 25.34 -7.03 1.67
C ALA A 46 24.71 -5.69 2.06
N THR A 47 24.78 -5.37 3.35
CA THR A 47 24.27 -4.12 3.92
C THR A 47 25.40 -3.12 4.18
N TYR A 48 25.07 -1.84 4.34
CA TYR A 48 26.04 -0.83 4.80
C TYR A 48 26.51 -1.03 6.25
N THR A 49 25.81 -1.87 7.02
CA THR A 49 26.20 -2.27 8.38
C THR A 49 27.12 -3.49 8.41
N LEU A 50 27.69 -3.89 7.25
CA LEU A 50 28.63 -5.00 7.10
C LEU A 50 28.03 -6.38 7.39
N ASN A 51 26.73 -6.54 7.26
CA ASN A 51 26.03 -7.81 7.37
C ASN A 51 25.74 -8.39 5.99
N LEU A 52 25.72 -9.73 5.91
CA LEU A 52 25.12 -10.47 4.80
C LEU A 52 23.73 -10.91 5.22
N VAL A 53 22.76 -10.68 4.35
CA VAL A 53 21.35 -10.99 4.60
C VAL A 53 20.75 -11.79 3.45
N ASP A 54 19.98 -12.81 3.80
CA ASP A 54 19.15 -13.53 2.83
C ASP A 54 17.85 -12.75 2.61
N HIS A 55 17.44 -12.63 1.36
CA HIS A 55 16.19 -12.01 0.97
C HIS A 55 15.14 -13.07 0.65
N GLU A 56 13.85 -12.68 0.70
CA GLU A 56 12.72 -13.54 0.39
C GLU A 56 12.62 -14.80 1.28
N SER A 57 13.21 -14.74 2.47
CA SER A 57 13.32 -15.88 3.42
C SER A 57 12.32 -15.80 4.58
N GLY A 58 11.45 -14.82 4.63
CA GLY A 58 10.51 -14.64 5.73
C GLY A 58 9.51 -13.53 5.49
N VAL A 59 8.72 -13.20 6.53
CA VAL A 59 7.65 -12.18 6.48
C VAL A 59 8.05 -10.86 7.14
N ASP A 60 9.18 -10.85 7.84
CA ASP A 60 9.68 -9.71 8.61
C ASP A 60 11.12 -9.35 8.25
N ASP A 61 11.50 -8.11 8.55
CA ASP A 61 12.88 -7.67 8.46
C ASP A 61 13.65 -8.08 9.74
N ASN A 62 14.53 -9.05 9.59
CA ASN A 62 15.38 -9.59 10.66
C ASN A 62 16.86 -9.25 10.45
N GLN A 63 17.21 -8.23 9.68
CA GLN A 63 18.61 -7.86 9.43
C GLN A 63 19.36 -7.33 10.68
N THR A 64 18.63 -6.99 11.72
CA THR A 64 19.16 -6.58 13.03
C THR A 64 18.74 -7.58 14.11
N THR A 65 19.22 -7.37 15.34
CA THR A 65 18.81 -8.19 16.50
C THR A 65 17.32 -8.03 16.87
N SER A 66 16.68 -6.99 16.37
CA SER A 66 15.25 -6.75 16.57
C SER A 66 14.50 -7.02 15.27
N THR A 67 13.45 -7.82 15.36
CA THR A 67 12.52 -8.03 14.23
C THR A 67 11.73 -6.75 13.95
N ALA A 68 11.72 -6.30 12.71
CA ALA A 68 10.96 -5.15 12.27
C ALA A 68 9.94 -5.55 11.21
N ALA A 69 8.83 -4.83 11.16
CA ALA A 69 7.81 -5.05 10.15
C ALA A 69 8.30 -4.61 8.76
N ILE A 70 7.96 -5.38 7.75
CA ILE A 70 8.08 -4.95 6.36
C ILE A 70 6.82 -4.13 6.02
N SER A 71 7.01 -2.83 5.75
CA SER A 71 5.89 -1.98 5.30
C SER A 71 5.55 -2.32 3.85
N ALA A 72 4.38 -2.90 3.66
CA ALA A 72 3.89 -3.32 2.35
C ALA A 72 2.60 -2.59 1.99
N PHE A 73 2.44 -2.21 0.72
CA PHE A 73 1.20 -1.63 0.23
C PHE A 73 0.96 -1.92 -1.25
N ILE A 74 -0.31 -1.88 -1.63
CA ILE A 74 -0.77 -1.79 -3.01
C ILE A 74 -1.78 -0.65 -3.09
N GLU A 75 -1.66 0.20 -4.09
CA GLU A 75 -2.54 1.35 -4.27
C GLU A 75 -2.95 1.45 -5.75
N SER A 76 -4.25 1.59 -5.99
CA SER A 76 -4.76 1.81 -7.34
C SER A 76 -4.52 3.26 -7.76
N SER A 77 -4.48 3.50 -9.08
CA SER A 77 -4.70 4.85 -9.59
C SER A 77 -6.13 5.33 -9.24
N ASP A 78 -6.37 6.63 -9.41
CA ASP A 78 -7.71 7.16 -9.32
C ASP A 78 -8.53 6.65 -10.51
N PHE A 79 -9.69 6.08 -10.26
CA PHE A 79 -10.60 5.58 -11.29
C PHE A 79 -11.97 6.23 -11.15
N ASP A 80 -12.62 6.46 -12.27
CA ASP A 80 -13.95 7.02 -12.32
C ASP A 80 -14.98 6.02 -11.80
N ILE A 81 -15.92 6.52 -11.00
CA ILE A 81 -17.08 5.74 -10.58
C ILE A 81 -18.19 5.96 -11.60
N GLY A 82 -18.45 4.98 -12.45
CA GLY A 82 -19.29 5.14 -13.63
C GLY A 82 -18.60 6.04 -14.66
N ASP A 83 -19.29 7.03 -15.18
CA ASP A 83 -18.74 7.98 -16.16
C ASP A 83 -18.05 9.18 -15.52
N GLY A 84 -17.92 9.23 -14.19
CA GLY A 84 -17.32 10.34 -13.45
C GLY A 84 -18.14 11.65 -13.46
N ASP A 85 -19.31 11.66 -14.11
CA ASP A 85 -20.18 12.85 -14.22
C ASP A 85 -21.01 13.08 -12.95
N ARG A 86 -21.22 12.04 -12.15
CA ARG A 86 -22.07 12.04 -10.96
C ARG A 86 -21.29 11.63 -9.72
N PHE A 87 -21.75 12.12 -8.57
CA PHE A 87 -21.29 11.59 -7.32
C PHE A 87 -21.86 10.20 -7.06
N SER A 88 -21.03 9.35 -6.51
CA SER A 88 -21.42 8.03 -6.05
C SER A 88 -21.03 7.87 -4.59
N LEU A 89 -21.84 7.11 -3.87
CA LEU A 89 -21.60 6.74 -2.48
C LEU A 89 -21.18 5.27 -2.41
N VAL A 90 -20.02 5.01 -1.84
CA VAL A 90 -19.59 3.65 -1.48
C VAL A 90 -20.07 3.38 -0.06
N ASN A 91 -20.90 2.35 0.11
CA ASN A 91 -21.48 1.97 1.40
C ASN A 91 -20.78 0.78 2.04
N ARG A 92 -20.28 -0.13 1.24
CA ARG A 92 -19.71 -1.40 1.71
C ARG A 92 -18.58 -1.85 0.80
N VAL A 93 -17.63 -2.56 1.41
CA VAL A 93 -16.52 -3.22 0.71
C VAL A 93 -16.43 -4.67 1.19
N VAL A 94 -16.32 -5.59 0.25
CA VAL A 94 -15.86 -6.96 0.50
C VAL A 94 -14.36 -6.97 0.17
N PRO A 95 -13.46 -7.12 1.16
CA PRO A 95 -12.03 -6.88 0.95
C PRO A 95 -11.35 -7.94 0.09
N ASP A 96 -11.77 -9.20 0.13
CA ASP A 96 -11.19 -10.34 -0.60
C ASP A 96 -9.67 -10.45 -0.35
N VAL A 97 -9.28 -10.64 0.91
CA VAL A 97 -7.89 -10.74 1.37
C VAL A 97 -7.66 -12.05 2.08
N SER A 98 -6.57 -12.73 1.75
CA SER A 98 -6.04 -13.86 2.51
C SER A 98 -4.81 -13.43 3.31
N PHE A 99 -4.68 -13.92 4.52
CA PHE A 99 -3.51 -13.75 5.39
C PHE A 99 -2.70 -15.04 5.54
N ASP A 100 -2.84 -15.96 4.59
CA ASP A 100 -2.12 -17.23 4.61
C ASP A 100 -0.61 -17.00 4.60
N GLY A 101 0.11 -17.72 5.45
CA GLY A 101 1.56 -17.58 5.63
C GLY A 101 1.95 -16.54 6.68
N SER A 102 1.01 -15.80 7.27
CA SER A 102 1.31 -14.91 8.40
C SER A 102 1.74 -15.71 9.64
N THR A 103 2.70 -15.16 10.38
CA THR A 103 3.17 -15.73 11.66
C THR A 103 2.52 -15.05 12.87
N ALA A 104 1.92 -13.89 12.67
CA ALA A 104 1.15 -13.19 13.69
C ALA A 104 -0.13 -13.96 14.05
N THR A 105 -0.49 -13.96 15.34
CA THR A 105 -1.72 -14.62 15.83
C THR A 105 -2.99 -13.97 15.25
N ASN A 106 -2.99 -12.67 15.11
CA ASN A 106 -4.10 -11.89 14.54
C ASN A 106 -3.56 -10.95 13.47
N PRO A 107 -3.27 -11.46 12.26
CA PRO A 107 -2.77 -10.62 11.18
C PRO A 107 -3.86 -9.65 10.71
N ALA A 108 -3.46 -8.42 10.43
CA ALA A 108 -4.35 -7.38 9.96
C ALA A 108 -3.66 -6.47 8.94
N ALA A 109 -4.45 -5.95 8.02
CA ALA A 109 -4.05 -4.90 7.08
C ALA A 109 -5.02 -3.72 7.19
N THR A 110 -4.69 -2.62 6.56
CA THR A 110 -5.55 -1.43 6.52
C THR A 110 -6.04 -1.20 5.10
N LEU A 111 -7.35 -1.18 4.93
CA LEU A 111 -7.99 -0.67 3.72
C LEU A 111 -8.17 0.84 3.85
N THR A 112 -7.76 1.59 2.85
CA THR A 112 -8.00 3.03 2.75
C THR A 112 -8.69 3.33 1.42
N LEU A 113 -9.81 4.04 1.45
CA LEU A 113 -10.48 4.59 0.29
C LEU A 113 -10.29 6.10 0.25
N HIS A 114 -9.78 6.62 -0.86
CA HIS A 114 -9.68 8.04 -1.13
C HIS A 114 -10.70 8.42 -2.18
N ALA A 115 -11.59 9.35 -1.87
CA ALA A 115 -12.57 9.85 -2.82
C ALA A 115 -12.22 11.26 -3.28
N LEU A 116 -12.34 11.49 -4.58
CA LEU A 116 -12.13 12.78 -5.21
C LEU A 116 -13.46 13.36 -5.71
N ALA A 117 -13.63 14.67 -5.59
CA ALA A 117 -14.78 15.36 -6.16
C ALA A 117 -14.65 15.54 -7.67
N SER A 118 -13.44 15.65 -8.15
CA SER A 118 -13.03 15.75 -9.55
C SER A 118 -11.55 15.44 -9.66
N SER A 119 -11.04 15.11 -10.82
CA SER A 119 -9.63 14.79 -11.08
C SER A 119 -8.65 15.85 -10.58
N GLY A 120 -9.04 17.10 -10.54
CA GLY A 120 -8.20 18.21 -10.05
C GLY A 120 -8.39 18.57 -8.57
N SER A 121 -9.25 17.89 -7.84
CA SER A 121 -9.55 18.25 -6.44
C SER A 121 -8.48 17.85 -5.42
N GLY A 122 -7.48 17.07 -5.84
CA GLY A 122 -6.41 16.55 -4.99
C GLY A 122 -6.91 15.50 -3.99
N ARG A 123 -5.97 14.70 -3.53
CA ARG A 123 -6.17 13.82 -2.39
C ARG A 123 -5.93 14.65 -1.14
N ASN A 124 -6.95 15.19 -0.56
CA ASN A 124 -6.95 15.98 0.66
C ASN A 124 -5.72 15.79 1.58
N SER A 125 -4.67 16.51 1.29
CA SER A 125 -3.71 16.86 2.31
C SER A 125 -4.29 18.05 3.05
N PRO A 126 -4.30 18.08 4.39
CA PRO A 126 -4.53 19.31 5.13
C PRO A 126 -3.33 20.22 4.84
N VAL A 127 -3.41 21.00 3.78
CA VAL A 127 -2.42 22.02 3.50
C VAL A 127 -2.79 23.21 4.36
N SER A 128 -2.08 23.37 5.46
CA SER A 128 -2.06 24.65 6.17
C SER A 128 -1.17 25.60 5.37
N GLU A 129 -1.68 26.18 4.30
CA GLU A 129 -1.04 27.34 3.69
C GLU A 129 -1.33 28.57 4.55
N GLY A 130 -0.28 29.17 5.09
CA GLY A 130 -0.33 30.50 5.68
C GLY A 130 -1.10 30.63 6.98
N GLY A 131 -1.18 29.60 7.81
CA GLY A 131 -1.77 29.70 9.15
C GLY A 131 -3.29 29.88 9.19
N VAL A 132 -3.96 29.69 8.07
CA VAL A 132 -5.42 29.66 8.03
C VAL A 132 -5.85 28.18 8.15
N ASN A 133 -6.61 27.88 9.19
CA ASN A 133 -7.28 26.58 9.35
C ASN A 133 -8.34 26.44 8.26
N ASN A 134 -7.95 26.05 7.07
CA ASN A 134 -8.89 25.53 6.11
C ASN A 134 -9.36 24.17 6.61
N ALA A 135 -10.61 24.11 7.05
CA ALA A 135 -11.28 22.86 7.37
C ALA A 135 -11.32 21.99 6.13
N THR A 136 -10.30 21.17 5.95
CA THR A 136 -10.23 20.25 4.82
C THR A 136 -11.14 19.08 5.14
N VAL A 137 -12.22 18.94 4.39
CA VAL A 137 -13.08 17.75 4.48
C VAL A 137 -12.27 16.57 3.98
N THR A 138 -11.77 15.77 4.90
CA THR A 138 -11.06 14.54 4.57
C THR A 138 -12.03 13.58 3.90
N ARG A 139 -11.85 13.35 2.61
CA ARG A 139 -12.63 12.38 1.83
C ARG A 139 -11.98 11.00 1.83
N THR A 140 -11.33 10.68 2.93
CA THR A 140 -10.63 9.42 3.14
C THR A 140 -11.35 8.64 4.22
N ALA A 141 -11.56 7.37 3.97
CA ALA A 141 -12.04 6.45 4.97
C ALA A 141 -11.11 5.26 5.08
N THR A 142 -10.78 4.88 6.31
CA THR A 142 -9.90 3.76 6.63
C THR A 142 -10.64 2.73 7.46
N SER A 143 -10.33 1.47 7.24
CA SER A 143 -10.85 0.36 8.03
C SER A 143 -9.79 -0.71 8.20
N PRO A 144 -9.65 -1.31 9.40
CA PRO A 144 -8.86 -2.51 9.54
C PRO A 144 -9.54 -3.67 8.79
N VAL A 145 -8.71 -4.56 8.27
CA VAL A 145 -9.10 -5.83 7.63
C VAL A 145 -8.36 -6.92 8.35
N GLU A 146 -9.09 -7.79 9.00
CA GLU A 146 -8.61 -8.93 9.76
C GLU A 146 -9.04 -10.24 9.09
N VAL A 147 -8.55 -11.37 9.56
CA VAL A 147 -8.85 -12.70 9.00
C VAL A 147 -10.35 -12.96 8.86
N PHE A 148 -11.16 -12.44 9.79
CA PHE A 148 -12.62 -12.66 9.82
C PHE A 148 -13.42 -11.50 9.26
N THR A 149 -12.78 -10.56 8.56
CA THR A 149 -13.46 -9.40 8.00
C THR A 149 -14.08 -9.73 6.64
N ASP A 150 -15.32 -10.18 6.65
CA ASP A 150 -16.08 -10.50 5.43
C ASP A 150 -16.60 -9.24 4.74
N LEU A 151 -17.01 -8.24 5.52
CA LEU A 151 -17.67 -7.05 5.05
C LEU A 151 -17.27 -5.81 5.86
N ILE A 152 -16.91 -4.76 5.17
CA ILE A 152 -16.60 -3.46 5.76
C ILE A 152 -17.72 -2.48 5.43
N ASN A 153 -18.36 -1.91 6.46
CA ASN A 153 -19.29 -0.81 6.29
C ASN A 153 -18.50 0.50 6.27
N ILE A 154 -18.62 1.23 5.19
CA ILE A 154 -17.86 2.45 4.95
C ILE A 154 -18.76 3.48 4.28
N ARG A 155 -18.47 4.77 4.46
CA ARG A 155 -19.22 5.83 3.77
C ARG A 155 -18.25 6.80 3.13
N VAL A 156 -18.08 6.67 1.83
CA VAL A 156 -17.20 7.51 1.01
C VAL A 156 -17.96 8.00 -0.20
N ARG A 157 -17.93 9.30 -0.43
CA ARG A 157 -18.65 9.97 -1.52
C ARG A 157 -17.66 10.68 -2.43
N GLY A 158 -17.68 10.37 -3.70
CA GLY A 158 -16.82 10.99 -4.72
C GLY A 158 -17.30 10.70 -6.14
N ARG A 159 -16.63 11.31 -7.11
CA ARG A 159 -16.76 10.98 -8.54
C ARG A 159 -15.69 10.01 -8.96
N GLN A 160 -14.52 10.12 -8.33
CA GLN A 160 -13.38 9.23 -8.51
C GLN A 160 -13.02 8.62 -7.17
N LEU A 161 -12.39 7.46 -7.23
CA LEU A 161 -11.97 6.69 -6.07
C LEU A 161 -10.58 6.12 -6.32
N SER A 162 -9.74 6.06 -5.29
CA SER A 162 -8.62 5.13 -5.24
C SER A 162 -8.68 4.29 -3.99
N MET A 163 -8.10 3.11 -4.07
CA MET A 163 -8.08 2.14 -3.00
C MET A 163 -6.65 1.75 -2.69
N LYS A 164 -6.32 1.73 -1.40
CA LYS A 164 -5.03 1.31 -0.89
C LYS A 164 -5.20 0.23 0.16
N PHE A 165 -4.45 -0.85 0.02
CA PHE A 165 -4.21 -1.83 1.06
C PHE A 165 -2.80 -1.66 1.58
N SER A 166 -2.61 -1.71 2.90
CA SER A 166 -1.29 -1.58 3.51
C SER A 166 -1.18 -2.33 4.83
N SER A 167 0.02 -2.80 5.13
CA SER A 167 0.37 -3.36 6.45
C SER A 167 1.74 -2.86 6.88
N SER A 168 1.93 -2.73 8.19
CA SER A 168 3.18 -2.35 8.83
C SER A 168 3.37 -3.04 10.19
N ALA A 169 2.71 -4.17 10.40
CA ALA A 169 2.85 -4.99 11.60
C ALA A 169 3.77 -6.18 11.33
N THR A 170 4.47 -6.64 12.36
CA THR A 170 5.33 -7.83 12.29
C THR A 170 4.52 -9.10 12.13
N GLY A 171 5.07 -10.07 11.42
CA GLY A 171 4.44 -11.37 11.19
C GLY A 171 3.26 -11.35 10.24
N VAL A 172 3.07 -10.28 9.47
CA VAL A 172 1.94 -10.12 8.57
C VAL A 172 2.37 -10.25 7.12
N THR A 173 1.76 -11.22 6.44
CA THR A 173 1.73 -11.30 4.98
C THR A 173 0.29 -11.36 4.50
N TRP A 174 0.02 -10.89 3.29
CA TRP A 174 -1.33 -10.90 2.74
C TRP A 174 -1.33 -11.01 1.21
N GLN A 175 -2.39 -11.56 0.71
CA GLN A 175 -2.68 -11.65 -0.72
C GLN A 175 -4.02 -10.97 -0.97
N LEU A 176 -4.03 -10.00 -1.89
CA LEU A 176 -5.23 -9.28 -2.29
C LEU A 176 -5.84 -9.97 -3.51
N GLY A 177 -7.08 -10.42 -3.39
CA GLY A 177 -7.88 -10.93 -4.48
C GLY A 177 -8.59 -9.81 -5.25
N THR A 178 -9.89 -9.95 -5.46
CA THR A 178 -10.70 -8.97 -6.17
C THR A 178 -11.68 -8.27 -5.22
N PRO A 179 -11.32 -7.13 -4.63
CA PRO A 179 -12.22 -6.38 -3.76
C PRO A 179 -13.50 -5.95 -4.51
N ARG A 180 -14.63 -6.00 -3.82
CA ARG A 180 -15.92 -5.62 -4.36
C ARG A 180 -16.49 -4.43 -3.60
N LEU A 181 -16.98 -3.45 -4.34
CA LEU A 181 -17.56 -2.22 -3.80
C LEU A 181 -19.06 -2.19 -4.04
N ASP A 182 -19.86 -1.91 -2.99
CA ASP A 182 -21.29 -1.57 -3.13
C ASP A 182 -21.38 -0.06 -3.36
N ILE A 183 -21.70 0.32 -4.59
CA ILE A 183 -21.71 1.71 -5.06
C ILE A 183 -23.14 2.10 -5.40
N ARG A 184 -23.57 3.27 -4.93
CA ARG A 184 -24.88 3.85 -5.23
C ARG A 184 -24.75 5.25 -5.81
N PRO A 185 -25.53 5.58 -6.85
CA PRO A 185 -25.59 6.96 -7.36
C PRO A 185 -26.06 7.92 -6.25
N ASP A 186 -25.38 9.07 -6.11
CA ASP A 186 -25.66 10.08 -5.08
C ASP A 186 -25.75 11.50 -5.67
N GLY A 187 -26.36 11.62 -6.83
CA GLY A 187 -26.67 12.88 -7.46
C GLY A 187 -25.50 13.56 -8.19
N ARG A 188 -25.75 14.79 -8.68
CA ARG A 188 -24.78 15.57 -9.46
C ARG A 188 -24.02 16.62 -8.66
N ARG A 189 -24.37 16.84 -7.39
CA ARG A 189 -23.76 17.85 -6.49
C ARG A 189 -23.17 17.23 -5.24
#